data_7aad2694bcf4cdf1b6e5c6250bd691a0
#
_entry.id   7aad2694bcf4cdf1b6e5c6250bd691a0
#
_cell.length_a   1.000
_cell.length_b   1.000
_cell.length_c   1.000
_cell.angle_alpha   90.00
_cell.angle_beta   90.00
_cell.angle_gamma   90.00
#
_symmetry.space_group_name_H-M   'P 1'
#
loop_
_entity.id
_entity.type
_entity.pdbx_description
1 polymer ?
#
loop_
_entity_poly.entity_id
_entity_poly.type
_entity_poly.pdbx_seq_one_letter_code
_entity_poly.pdbx_strand_id
1 'polypeptide(L)'
;TLVKSSAASDVYKRQALFEAHDHGDHDDHDDHDDHDHGKKKHDDHDDHDDHDDHEGHAHGEHDPHAWLSPKIAKVWLNSIAAKLSEVDPDNAATYFSNAKSARDNIDALVSEVNSILDPIREKKFVVFHDAYQYFEKDFGISASGAISLGDASDPSPARLAEIRKRVVDEAVECVLAEPQFNQ
;
A
#
# COMPACT_ATOMS: atom_id res chain seq x y z
N THR A 1 6.78 -20.08 29.76
CA THR A 1 7.83 -19.17 29.30
C THR A 1 7.51 -18.80 27.88
N LEU A 2 7.00 -17.57 27.65
CA LEU A 2 6.72 -17.05 26.31
C LEU A 2 8.04 -16.86 25.57
N VAL A 3 8.31 -17.70 24.58
CA VAL A 3 9.40 -17.45 23.62
C VAL A 3 8.92 -16.34 22.71
N LYS A 4 9.43 -15.13 22.90
CA LYS A 4 9.20 -14.01 21.98
C LYS A 4 9.81 -14.39 20.63
N SER A 5 8.96 -14.57 19.63
CA SER A 5 9.33 -14.94 18.28
C SER A 5 10.14 -13.81 17.62
N SER A 6 11.47 -13.94 17.61
CA SER A 6 12.34 -13.08 16.80
C SER A 6 12.24 -13.40 15.30
N ALA A 7 11.65 -14.52 14.94
CA ALA A 7 11.55 -14.99 13.56
C ALA A 7 10.63 -14.13 12.67
N ALA A 8 9.57 -13.56 13.22
CA ALA A 8 8.73 -12.63 12.45
C ALA A 8 9.52 -11.36 12.07
N SER A 9 10.37 -10.87 12.97
CA SER A 9 11.25 -9.72 12.72
C SER A 9 12.30 -9.99 11.63
N ASP A 10 12.82 -11.22 11.52
CA ASP A 10 13.83 -11.56 10.51
C ASP A 10 13.24 -11.80 9.12
N VAL A 11 11.98 -12.23 9.04
CA VAL A 11 11.25 -12.33 7.78
C VAL A 11 10.96 -10.92 7.24
N TYR A 12 10.55 -9.99 8.08
CA TYR A 12 10.34 -8.59 7.71
C TYR A 12 11.62 -7.89 7.22
N LYS A 13 12.76 -8.15 7.85
CA LYS A 13 14.05 -7.52 7.48
C LYS A 13 14.62 -7.98 6.13
N ARG A 14 14.14 -9.09 5.57
CA ARG A 14 14.60 -9.64 4.28
C ARG A 14 13.71 -9.26 3.11
N GLN A 15 12.64 -8.52 3.34
CA GLN A 15 11.75 -8.05 2.30
C GLN A 15 12.21 -6.69 1.79
N ALA A 16 12.19 -6.51 0.48
CA ALA A 16 12.20 -5.19 -0.11
C ALA A 16 10.79 -4.61 0.09
N LEU A 17 10.53 -4.04 1.27
CA LEU A 17 9.29 -3.34 1.55
C LEU A 17 9.31 -2.00 0.80
N PHE A 18 8.17 -1.63 0.24
CA PHE A 18 7.99 -0.30 -0.32
C PHE A 18 7.55 0.65 0.78
N GLU A 19 8.06 1.87 0.73
CA GLU A 19 7.49 2.98 1.48
C GLU A 19 6.07 3.22 0.97
N ALA A 20 5.15 3.54 1.86
CA ALA A 20 3.80 3.94 1.46
C ALA A 20 3.92 5.17 0.56
N HIS A 21 3.14 5.21 -0.54
CA HIS A 21 3.14 6.37 -1.41
C HIS A 21 2.60 7.58 -0.66
N ASP A 22 3.47 8.56 -0.45
CA ASP A 22 3.04 9.89 -0.02
C ASP A 22 2.48 10.62 -1.25
N HIS A 23 1.17 10.62 -1.39
CA HIS A 23 0.46 11.45 -2.36
C HIS A 23 0.33 12.85 -1.76
N GLY A 24 1.47 13.47 -1.43
CA GLY A 24 1.51 14.83 -0.94
C GLY A 24 0.77 15.76 -1.89
N ASP A 25 -0.21 16.47 -1.33
CA ASP A 25 -0.88 17.58 -1.98
C ASP A 25 0.19 18.58 -2.43
N HIS A 26 0.50 18.59 -3.70
CA HIS A 26 1.19 19.70 -4.34
C HIS A 26 0.18 20.85 -4.50
N ASP A 27 -0.05 21.56 -3.42
CA ASP A 27 -0.63 22.90 -3.49
C ASP A 27 0.45 23.83 -4.01
N ASP A 28 0.57 23.93 -5.33
CA ASP A 28 1.21 25.04 -6.00
C ASP A 28 0.36 26.30 -5.77
N HIS A 29 0.59 26.98 -4.68
CA HIS A 29 0.17 28.37 -4.49
C HIS A 29 1.31 29.29 -4.89
N ASP A 30 1.42 29.54 -6.20
CA ASP A 30 2.06 30.73 -6.74
C ASP A 30 1.14 31.92 -6.56
N ASP A 31 1.76 33.01 -6.15
CA ASP A 31 1.33 34.40 -6.23
C ASP A 31 0.25 34.89 -5.26
N HIS A 32 0.68 35.76 -4.34
CA HIS A 32 0.11 37.11 -4.27
C HIS A 32 0.95 38.05 -3.39
N ASP A 33 1.55 39.02 -4.10
CA ASP A 33 1.60 40.47 -3.86
C ASP A 33 1.75 41.01 -2.43
N ASP A 34 2.81 41.82 -2.34
CA ASP A 34 3.12 42.88 -1.42
C ASP A 34 1.90 43.67 -0.90
N HIS A 35 1.67 43.64 0.39
CA HIS A 35 1.08 44.77 1.08
C HIS A 35 1.82 45.05 2.42
N ASP A 36 2.66 46.10 2.32
CA ASP A 36 3.20 46.89 3.43
C ASP A 36 2.04 47.54 4.24
N HIS A 37 1.83 47.18 5.52
CA HIS A 37 1.18 48.04 6.50
C HIS A 37 1.66 47.80 7.93
N GLY A 38 2.33 48.78 8.41
CA GLY A 38 2.29 49.50 9.68
C GLY A 38 2.09 48.73 10.98
N LYS A 39 3.11 48.86 11.83
CA LYS A 39 3.13 48.56 13.28
C LYS A 39 1.92 49.07 14.03
N LYS A 40 1.26 48.21 14.80
CA LYS A 40 0.67 48.58 16.13
C LYS A 40 0.76 47.37 17.08
N LYS A 41 1.36 47.67 18.25
CA LYS A 41 1.38 46.80 19.41
C LYS A 41 -0.02 46.69 19.98
N HIS A 42 -0.44 45.50 20.39
CA HIS A 42 -1.34 45.28 21.52
C HIS A 42 -0.94 43.98 22.23
N ASP A 43 -0.88 44.12 23.55
CA ASP A 43 -0.52 43.14 24.53
C ASP A 43 -1.71 42.18 24.80
N ASP A 44 -1.36 41.00 25.30
CA ASP A 44 -2.11 40.11 26.20
C ASP A 44 -3.49 39.58 25.73
N HIS A 45 -3.54 38.30 25.42
CA HIS A 45 -4.58 37.40 25.96
C HIS A 45 -4.07 35.98 26.01
N ASP A 46 -4.10 35.42 27.19
CA ASP A 46 -3.81 34.06 27.60
C ASP A 46 -4.80 33.05 27.03
N ASP A 47 -4.31 31.80 26.92
CA ASP A 47 -5.02 30.53 27.03
C ASP A 47 -6.15 30.21 26.03
N HIS A 48 -5.84 29.44 25.02
CA HIS A 48 -6.64 28.28 24.64
C HIS A 48 -5.72 27.21 24.04
N ASP A 49 -5.17 26.39 24.91
CA ASP A 49 -4.73 25.03 24.58
C ASP A 49 -5.99 24.19 24.40
N ASP A 50 -6.36 23.92 23.16
CA ASP A 50 -7.13 22.76 22.74
C ASP A 50 -6.75 22.48 21.29
N HIS A 51 -5.50 22.05 21.09
CA HIS A 51 -5.18 21.32 19.89
C HIS A 51 -5.63 19.88 20.12
N ASP A 52 -6.83 19.56 19.65
CA ASP A 52 -7.22 18.20 19.35
C ASP A 52 -6.10 17.60 18.51
N ASP A 53 -5.28 16.79 19.15
CA ASP A 53 -4.38 15.86 18.48
C ASP A 53 -5.24 14.98 17.56
N HIS A 54 -5.43 15.40 16.34
CA HIS A 54 -5.74 14.49 15.27
C HIS A 54 -4.54 13.55 15.21
N GLU A 55 -4.62 12.47 15.98
CA GLU A 55 -3.80 11.30 15.74
C GLU A 55 -4.05 10.89 14.28
N GLY A 56 -3.28 11.49 13.37
CA GLY A 56 -3.15 10.99 12.04
C GLY A 56 -2.74 9.55 12.22
N HIS A 57 -3.60 8.63 11.79
CA HIS A 57 -3.26 7.22 11.73
C HIS A 57 -1.95 7.16 10.95
N ALA A 58 -0.83 7.02 11.68
CA ALA A 58 0.47 6.78 11.09
C ALA A 58 0.35 5.43 10.38
N HIS A 59 0.05 5.48 9.10
CA HIS A 59 0.30 4.36 8.22
C HIS A 59 1.78 4.05 8.43
N GLY A 60 2.07 2.83 8.90
CA GLY A 60 3.44 2.45 9.23
C GLY A 60 4.35 2.80 8.05
N GLU A 61 5.63 3.03 8.33
CA GLU A 61 6.68 3.40 7.38
C GLU A 61 6.70 2.54 6.09
N HIS A 62 5.94 1.42 6.07
CA HIS A 62 5.89 0.44 4.99
C HIS A 62 4.46 0.02 4.67
N ASP A 63 4.19 -0.15 3.37
CA ASP A 63 2.95 -0.71 2.86
C ASP A 63 2.75 -2.15 3.36
N PRO A 64 1.64 -2.46 4.05
CA PRO A 64 1.37 -3.78 4.61
C PRO A 64 0.99 -4.85 3.57
N HIS A 65 0.73 -4.48 2.31
CA HIS A 65 0.16 -5.37 1.29
C HIS A 65 1.20 -6.25 0.57
N ALA A 66 2.36 -6.49 1.20
CA ALA A 66 3.44 -7.31 0.63
C ALA A 66 3.02 -8.74 0.26
N TRP A 67 1.93 -9.25 0.85
CA TRP A 67 1.36 -10.56 0.53
C TRP A 67 0.79 -10.66 -0.88
N LEU A 68 0.52 -9.53 -1.55
CA LEU A 68 0.12 -9.48 -2.97
C LEU A 68 1.27 -9.68 -3.95
N SER A 69 2.52 -9.77 -3.45
CA SER A 69 3.67 -10.11 -4.28
C SER A 69 3.90 -11.63 -4.34
N PRO A 70 3.78 -12.27 -5.50
CA PRO A 70 4.17 -13.67 -5.68
C PRO A 70 5.64 -13.95 -5.30
N LYS A 71 6.53 -12.99 -5.54
CA LYS A 71 7.96 -13.11 -5.18
C LYS A 71 8.13 -13.18 -3.68
N ILE A 72 7.47 -12.29 -2.94
CA ILE A 72 7.53 -12.26 -1.47
C ILE A 72 6.84 -13.50 -0.90
N ALA A 73 5.68 -13.89 -1.43
CA ALA A 73 4.97 -15.11 -0.99
C ALA A 73 5.87 -16.35 -1.08
N LYS A 74 6.64 -16.52 -2.16
CA LYS A 74 7.60 -17.64 -2.29
C LYS A 74 8.71 -17.60 -1.24
N VAL A 75 9.17 -16.42 -0.84
CA VAL A 75 10.15 -16.27 0.27
C VAL A 75 9.52 -16.68 1.60
N TRP A 76 8.29 -16.25 1.86
CA TRP A 76 7.57 -16.60 3.08
C TRP A 76 7.33 -18.10 3.22
N LEU A 77 6.98 -18.79 2.14
CA LEU A 77 6.82 -20.25 2.15
C LEU A 77 8.08 -20.97 2.66
N ASN A 78 9.26 -20.55 2.21
CA ASN A 78 10.51 -21.12 2.70
C ASN A 78 10.76 -20.81 4.18
N SER A 79 10.49 -19.58 4.61
CA SER A 79 10.66 -19.16 5.99
C SER A 79 9.70 -19.88 6.93
N ILE A 80 8.46 -20.10 6.50
CA ILE A 80 7.45 -20.86 7.25
C ILE A 80 7.89 -22.31 7.37
N ALA A 81 8.30 -22.96 6.28
CA ALA A 81 8.77 -24.36 6.31
C ALA A 81 9.98 -24.51 7.22
N ALA A 82 10.95 -23.59 7.17
CA ALA A 82 12.09 -23.60 8.06
C ALA A 82 11.68 -23.48 9.53
N LYS A 83 10.75 -22.55 9.83
CA LYS A 83 10.30 -22.33 11.21
C LYS A 83 9.47 -23.49 11.76
N LEU A 84 8.63 -24.10 10.94
CA LEU A 84 7.92 -25.33 11.32
C LEU A 84 8.87 -26.48 11.59
N SER A 85 9.92 -26.62 10.77
CA SER A 85 10.93 -27.67 10.93
C SER A 85 11.79 -27.53 12.21
N GLU A 86 11.94 -26.30 12.72
CA GLU A 86 12.60 -26.07 14.02
C GLU A 86 11.72 -26.56 15.19
N VAL A 87 10.40 -26.42 15.08
CA VAL A 87 9.43 -26.77 16.13
C VAL A 87 9.08 -28.26 16.07
N ASP A 88 9.01 -28.81 14.86
CA ASP A 88 8.63 -30.18 14.58
C ASP A 88 9.60 -30.81 13.56
N PRO A 89 10.80 -31.22 13.99
CA PRO A 89 11.85 -31.74 13.12
C PRO A 89 11.46 -33.04 12.39
N ASP A 90 10.61 -33.86 12.99
CA ASP A 90 10.19 -35.15 12.42
C ASP A 90 9.41 -34.98 11.11
N ASN A 91 8.73 -33.85 10.94
CA ASN A 91 7.96 -33.49 9.76
C ASN A 91 8.67 -32.52 8.82
N ALA A 92 9.94 -32.17 9.05
CA ALA A 92 10.69 -31.19 8.27
C ALA A 92 10.64 -31.44 6.75
N ALA A 93 10.84 -32.70 6.33
CA ALA A 93 10.77 -33.06 4.92
C ALA A 93 9.40 -32.76 4.29
N THR A 94 8.33 -32.98 5.02
CA THR A 94 6.96 -32.68 4.59
C THR A 94 6.75 -31.17 4.44
N TYR A 95 7.22 -30.38 5.39
CA TYR A 95 7.10 -28.91 5.31
C TYR A 95 7.82 -28.33 4.10
N PHE A 96 9.06 -28.75 3.83
CA PHE A 96 9.79 -28.31 2.65
C PHE A 96 9.17 -28.82 1.34
N SER A 97 8.63 -30.04 1.31
CA SER A 97 7.90 -30.57 0.16
C SER A 97 6.67 -29.76 -0.15
N ASN A 98 5.87 -29.41 0.87
CA ASN A 98 4.70 -28.58 0.73
C ASN A 98 5.05 -27.16 0.26
N ALA A 99 6.09 -26.57 0.85
CA ALA A 99 6.57 -25.25 0.43
C ALA A 99 7.05 -25.26 -1.03
N LYS A 100 7.71 -26.33 -1.47
CA LYS A 100 8.10 -26.49 -2.89
C LYS A 100 6.86 -26.53 -3.78
N SER A 101 5.89 -27.39 -3.48
CA SER A 101 4.66 -27.51 -4.27
C SER A 101 3.89 -26.20 -4.34
N ALA A 102 3.81 -25.47 -3.24
CA ALA A 102 3.16 -24.15 -3.19
C ALA A 102 3.91 -23.13 -4.06
N ARG A 103 5.24 -23.13 -4.09
CA ARG A 103 6.02 -22.26 -4.98
C ARG A 103 5.81 -22.59 -6.45
N ASP A 104 5.76 -23.89 -6.78
CA ASP A 104 5.49 -24.33 -8.16
C ASP A 104 4.08 -23.86 -8.61
N ASN A 105 3.08 -23.90 -7.70
CA ASN A 105 1.74 -23.36 -7.96
C ASN A 105 1.76 -21.83 -8.16
N ILE A 106 2.55 -21.10 -7.35
CA ILE A 106 2.70 -19.64 -7.53
C ILE A 106 3.35 -19.34 -8.89
N ASP A 107 4.34 -20.11 -9.35
CA ASP A 107 4.94 -19.90 -10.66
C ASP A 107 3.94 -20.13 -11.80
N ALA A 108 3.06 -21.12 -11.68
CA ALA A 108 1.95 -21.33 -12.61
C ALA A 108 0.96 -20.14 -12.60
N LEU A 109 0.59 -19.67 -11.40
CA LEU A 109 -0.27 -18.48 -11.22
C LEU A 109 0.34 -17.23 -11.86
N VAL A 110 1.64 -16.99 -11.66
CA VAL A 110 2.34 -15.84 -12.29
C VAL A 110 2.25 -15.91 -13.81
N SER A 111 2.39 -17.11 -14.39
CA SER A 111 2.27 -17.31 -15.83
C SER A 111 0.86 -17.03 -16.34
N GLU A 112 -0.15 -17.49 -15.60
CA GLU A 112 -1.56 -17.25 -15.92
C GLU A 112 -1.91 -15.75 -15.83
N VAL A 113 -1.53 -15.08 -14.74
CA VAL A 113 -1.76 -13.64 -14.55
C VAL A 113 -1.08 -12.83 -15.66
N ASN A 114 0.16 -13.15 -16.02
CA ASN A 114 0.82 -12.46 -17.12
C ASN A 114 0.05 -12.64 -18.44
N SER A 115 -0.44 -13.83 -18.73
CA SER A 115 -1.25 -14.09 -19.94
C SER A 115 -2.55 -13.29 -19.97
N ILE A 116 -3.17 -13.07 -18.81
CA ILE A 116 -4.38 -12.23 -18.67
C ILE A 116 -4.04 -10.76 -18.86
N LEU A 117 -2.93 -10.30 -18.29
CA LEU A 117 -2.54 -8.89 -18.30
C LEU A 117 -1.93 -8.44 -19.62
N ASP A 118 -1.26 -9.32 -20.36
CA ASP A 118 -0.55 -8.98 -21.62
C ASP A 118 -1.39 -8.13 -22.60
N PRO A 119 -2.65 -8.46 -22.88
CA PRO A 119 -3.46 -7.67 -23.82
C PRO A 119 -3.93 -6.32 -23.26
N ILE A 120 -3.80 -6.08 -21.96
CA ILE A 120 -4.35 -4.89 -21.27
C ILE A 120 -3.28 -4.08 -20.53
N ARG A 121 -1.98 -4.38 -20.68
CA ARG A 121 -0.90 -3.68 -19.95
C ARG A 121 -0.89 -2.17 -20.15
N GLU A 122 -1.28 -1.69 -21.33
CA GLU A 122 -1.32 -0.27 -21.67
C GLU A 122 -2.62 0.42 -21.25
N LYS A 123 -3.58 -0.36 -20.69
CA LYS A 123 -4.86 0.20 -20.27
C LYS A 123 -4.71 0.97 -18.96
N LYS A 124 -5.32 2.16 -18.93
CA LYS A 124 -5.35 2.99 -17.75
C LYS A 124 -6.46 2.55 -16.80
N PHE A 125 -6.14 2.41 -15.53
CA PHE A 125 -7.10 2.03 -14.51
C PHE A 125 -6.86 2.81 -13.21
N VAL A 126 -7.89 2.92 -12.39
CA VAL A 126 -7.79 3.36 -11.00
C VAL A 126 -8.25 2.25 -10.08
N VAL A 127 -7.71 2.22 -8.86
CA VAL A 127 -8.10 1.28 -7.81
C VAL A 127 -8.97 1.99 -6.77
N PHE A 128 -9.83 1.25 -6.08
CA PHE A 128 -10.59 1.84 -5.00
C PHE A 128 -9.68 2.18 -3.81
N HIS A 129 -8.78 1.27 -3.44
CA HIS A 129 -7.93 1.34 -2.26
C HIS A 129 -6.46 1.13 -2.67
N ASP A 130 -5.55 1.88 -2.07
CA ASP A 130 -4.11 1.86 -2.41
C ASP A 130 -3.39 0.67 -1.77
N ALA A 131 -3.64 -0.53 -2.32
CA ALA A 131 -3.12 -1.79 -1.81
C ALA A 131 -2.25 -2.56 -2.80
N TYR A 132 -2.21 -2.14 -4.04
CA TYR A 132 -1.75 -3.00 -5.15
C TYR A 132 -0.32 -2.76 -5.60
N GLN A 133 0.44 -1.85 -4.99
CA GLN A 133 1.77 -1.46 -5.49
C GLN A 133 2.78 -2.62 -5.59
N TYR A 134 2.73 -3.61 -4.70
CA TYR A 134 3.55 -4.82 -4.82
C TYR A 134 3.16 -5.68 -6.02
N PHE A 135 1.87 -5.86 -6.26
CA PHE A 135 1.33 -6.57 -7.41
C PHE A 135 1.67 -5.82 -8.71
N GLU A 136 1.43 -4.54 -8.75
CA GLU A 136 1.72 -3.67 -9.89
C GLU A 136 3.19 -3.78 -10.31
N LYS A 137 4.09 -3.69 -9.34
CA LYS A 137 5.53 -3.83 -9.60
C LYS A 137 5.92 -5.22 -10.09
N ASP A 138 5.33 -6.28 -9.51
CA ASP A 138 5.67 -7.64 -9.90
C ASP A 138 5.18 -7.99 -11.30
N PHE A 139 4.08 -7.41 -11.72
CA PHE A 139 3.45 -7.68 -13.02
C PHE A 139 3.67 -6.58 -14.07
N GLY A 140 4.34 -5.49 -13.71
CA GLY A 140 4.68 -4.40 -14.67
C GLY A 140 3.46 -3.65 -15.17
N ILE A 141 2.49 -3.41 -14.29
CA ILE A 141 1.34 -2.52 -14.52
C ILE A 141 1.39 -1.40 -13.49
N SER A 142 0.61 -0.33 -13.69
CA SER A 142 0.53 0.77 -12.73
C SER A 142 -0.84 1.41 -12.77
N ALA A 143 -1.47 1.54 -11.59
CA ALA A 143 -2.70 2.31 -11.46
C ALA A 143 -2.44 3.80 -11.70
N SER A 144 -3.39 4.48 -12.32
CA SER A 144 -3.38 5.94 -12.47
C SER A 144 -3.69 6.65 -11.14
N GLY A 145 -4.14 5.93 -10.13
CA GLY A 145 -4.38 6.43 -8.79
C GLY A 145 -5.35 5.57 -7.99
N ALA A 146 -5.49 5.88 -6.71
CA ALA A 146 -6.41 5.24 -5.78
C ALA A 146 -7.51 6.22 -5.34
N ILE A 147 -8.74 5.75 -5.20
CA ILE A 147 -9.89 6.56 -4.73
C ILE A 147 -9.73 6.83 -3.24
N SER A 148 -9.47 5.79 -2.44
CA SER A 148 -9.15 5.90 -1.03
C SER A 148 -7.66 5.63 -0.80
N LEU A 149 -7.03 6.41 0.07
CA LEU A 149 -5.61 6.27 0.44
C LEU A 149 -5.40 5.34 1.64
N GLY A 150 -6.47 4.84 2.26
CA GLY A 150 -6.38 3.96 3.42
C GLY A 150 -7.57 3.03 3.55
N ASP A 151 -7.38 1.96 4.33
CA ASP A 151 -8.30 0.82 4.45
C ASP A 151 -9.64 1.14 5.11
N ALA A 152 -9.76 2.26 5.82
CA ALA A 152 -10.89 2.53 6.70
C ALA A 152 -11.51 3.92 6.55
N SER A 153 -11.06 4.74 5.60
CA SER A 153 -11.58 6.10 5.44
C SER A 153 -12.30 6.29 4.11
N ASP A 154 -13.50 6.86 4.19
CA ASP A 154 -14.19 7.30 2.98
C ASP A 154 -13.39 8.43 2.31
N PRO A 155 -13.31 8.44 0.97
CA PRO A 155 -12.61 9.48 0.25
C PRO A 155 -13.29 10.86 0.44
N SER A 156 -12.50 11.89 0.67
CA SER A 156 -13.01 13.25 0.80
C SER A 156 -13.65 13.74 -0.54
N PRO A 157 -14.55 14.72 -0.50
CA PRO A 157 -15.08 15.32 -1.72
C PRO A 157 -14.01 15.90 -2.65
N ALA A 158 -12.93 16.46 -2.09
CA ALA A 158 -11.79 16.97 -2.84
C ALA A 158 -11.07 15.82 -3.57
N ARG A 159 -10.80 14.71 -2.87
CA ARG A 159 -10.20 13.52 -3.48
C ARG A 159 -11.05 12.94 -4.61
N LEU A 160 -12.36 12.85 -4.42
CA LEU A 160 -13.27 12.41 -5.48
C LEU A 160 -13.23 13.33 -6.72
N ALA A 161 -13.12 14.64 -6.52
CA ALA A 161 -13.01 15.60 -7.62
C ALA A 161 -11.68 15.42 -8.37
N GLU A 162 -10.58 15.25 -7.67
CA GLU A 162 -9.26 14.96 -8.24
C GLU A 162 -9.27 13.68 -9.07
N ILE A 163 -9.76 12.57 -8.50
CA ILE A 163 -9.82 11.29 -9.24
C ILE A 163 -10.73 11.39 -10.46
N ARG A 164 -11.87 12.07 -10.36
CA ARG A 164 -12.73 12.31 -11.53
C ARG A 164 -12.02 13.09 -12.64
N LYS A 165 -11.26 14.12 -12.28
CA LYS A 165 -10.45 14.87 -13.24
C LYS A 165 -9.42 13.97 -13.90
N ARG A 166 -8.68 13.18 -13.11
CA ARG A 166 -7.65 12.24 -13.59
C ARG A 166 -8.25 11.19 -14.54
N VAL A 167 -9.40 10.62 -14.20
CA VAL A 167 -10.12 9.65 -15.06
C VAL A 167 -10.39 10.24 -16.46
N VAL A 168 -10.77 11.52 -16.51
CA VAL A 168 -11.02 12.20 -17.79
C VAL A 168 -9.72 12.53 -18.51
N ASP A 169 -8.75 13.15 -17.83
CA ASP A 169 -7.51 13.64 -18.43
C ASP A 169 -6.63 12.51 -18.95
N GLU A 170 -6.57 11.40 -18.24
CA GLU A 170 -5.77 10.24 -18.61
C GLU A 170 -6.53 9.18 -19.42
N ALA A 171 -7.81 9.41 -19.71
CA ALA A 171 -8.69 8.47 -20.40
C ALA A 171 -8.69 7.08 -19.72
N VAL A 172 -8.89 7.06 -18.39
CA VAL A 172 -8.98 5.82 -17.61
C VAL A 172 -10.16 4.98 -18.09
N GLU A 173 -9.89 3.71 -18.37
CA GLU A 173 -10.87 2.80 -18.98
C GLU A 173 -11.51 1.86 -17.95
N CYS A 174 -10.89 1.69 -16.77
CA CYS A 174 -11.33 0.72 -15.79
C CYS A 174 -11.18 1.25 -14.34
N VAL A 175 -12.15 0.88 -13.50
CA VAL A 175 -12.10 1.10 -12.06
C VAL A 175 -12.17 -0.25 -11.38
N LEU A 176 -11.17 -0.58 -10.58
CA LEU A 176 -11.16 -1.78 -9.75
C LEU A 176 -11.83 -1.45 -8.42
N ALA A 177 -13.02 -2.02 -8.23
CA ALA A 177 -13.79 -1.88 -6.99
C ALA A 177 -13.67 -3.16 -6.15
N GLU A 178 -13.84 -3.00 -4.86
CA GLU A 178 -13.78 -4.10 -3.91
C GLU A 178 -15.13 -4.25 -3.20
N PRO A 179 -15.65 -5.50 -3.05
CA PRO A 179 -17.02 -5.73 -2.58
C PRO A 179 -17.25 -5.33 -1.12
N GLN A 180 -16.17 -5.18 -0.33
CA GLN A 180 -16.27 -4.79 1.08
C GLN A 180 -16.46 -3.28 1.28
N PHE A 181 -16.24 -2.46 0.25
CA PHE A 181 -16.45 -1.02 0.30
C PHE A 181 -17.77 -0.62 -0.37
N ASN A 182 -18.35 0.51 0.09
CA ASN A 182 -19.52 1.09 -0.56
C ASN A 182 -19.16 1.53 -1.99
N GLN A 183 -19.94 1.06 -2.95
CA GLN A 183 -19.75 1.35 -4.38
C GLN A 183 -20.58 2.59 -4.81
#